data_e81571fcafe5cb4ce056e3a0d53c0495
#
_entry.id   e81571fcafe5cb4ce056e3a0d53c0495
#
_cell.length_a   1.000
_cell.length_b   1.000
_cell.length_c   1.000
_cell.angle_alpha   90.00
_cell.angle_beta   90.00
_cell.angle_gamma   90.00
#
_symmetry.space_group_name_H-M   'P 1'
#
loop_
_entity.id
_entity.type
_entity.pdbx_description
1 polymer ?
#
loop_
_entity_poly.entity_id
_entity_poly.type
_entity_poly.pdbx_seq_one_letter_code
_entity_poly.pdbx_strand_id
1 'polypeptide(L)'
;MLSATAFAGKQGTLIFSDDFNRNESQEIKDEIGKEWGSNSKSRAKGNKQVDLKDGAMHIYRHAEADHAVSVTHPAEFKDGTVELRFMLENAGDSLGLNFADLKFKEVHAGHLCMVKISTKDITISDLKTGKMGKEIYAVRKAKQPLTDTQKEKLKSTENKFQNKLENGKWHDLEVTIKGDTMTVTIDGMETASFSSEGIAHPTKRTLRLSVPKKAVIDDLKIYNNKSS
;
A
#
# COMPACT_ATOMS: atom_id res chain seq x y z
N MET A 1 2.68 4.23 30.72
CA MET A 1 2.17 2.86 30.52
C MET A 1 1.74 2.76 29.06
N LEU A 2 2.52 2.04 28.23
CA LEU A 2 2.13 1.78 26.84
C LEU A 2 1.05 0.70 26.88
N SER A 3 -0.16 1.07 26.47
CA SER A 3 -1.24 0.12 26.22
C SER A 3 -0.89 -0.63 24.93
N ALA A 4 -0.47 -1.87 25.04
CA ALA A 4 -0.38 -2.76 23.89
C ALA A 4 -1.82 -3.08 23.47
N THR A 5 -2.28 -2.42 22.41
CA THR A 5 -3.54 -2.80 21.75
C THR A 5 -3.31 -4.16 21.11
N ALA A 6 -3.92 -5.21 21.67
CA ALA A 6 -3.85 -6.55 21.11
C ALA A 6 -4.68 -6.58 19.81
N PHE A 7 -4.04 -6.84 18.69
CA PHE A 7 -4.71 -7.19 17.44
C PHE A 7 -5.51 -8.48 17.67
N ALA A 8 -6.82 -8.38 17.65
CA ALA A 8 -7.73 -9.49 17.91
C ALA A 8 -8.13 -10.16 16.59
N GLY A 9 -7.29 -11.06 16.08
CA GLY A 9 -7.62 -11.92 14.95
C GLY A 9 -6.70 -13.14 14.93
N LYS A 10 -7.17 -14.30 14.46
CA LYS A 10 -6.30 -15.43 14.16
C LYS A 10 -5.36 -15.02 13.03
N GLN A 11 -4.21 -14.50 13.41
CA GLN A 11 -3.15 -14.16 12.47
C GLN A 11 -2.69 -15.45 11.79
N GLY A 12 -2.48 -15.35 10.48
CA GLY A 12 -1.88 -16.43 9.70
C GLY A 12 -0.41 -16.68 10.07
N THR A 13 0.33 -17.33 9.21
CA THR A 13 1.77 -17.51 9.37
C THR A 13 2.48 -16.18 9.08
N LEU A 14 3.26 -15.66 10.02
CA LEU A 14 4.13 -14.51 9.80
C LEU A 14 5.17 -14.87 8.72
N ILE A 15 5.22 -14.12 7.63
CA ILE A 15 6.15 -14.34 6.53
C ILE A 15 7.23 -13.25 6.43
N PHE A 16 6.99 -12.09 7.02
CA PHE A 16 7.96 -11.00 7.09
C PHE A 16 7.66 -10.05 8.24
N SER A 17 8.70 -9.49 8.86
CA SER A 17 8.58 -8.37 9.79
C SER A 17 9.78 -7.44 9.72
N ASP A 18 9.54 -6.15 9.90
CA ASP A 18 10.56 -5.13 9.96
C ASP A 18 10.18 -4.00 10.95
N ASP A 19 11.03 -3.77 11.92
CA ASP A 19 10.92 -2.74 12.94
C ASP A 19 11.77 -1.48 12.60
N PHE A 20 12.42 -1.49 11.44
CA PHE A 20 13.28 -0.44 10.91
C PHE A 20 14.40 0.04 11.85
N ASN A 21 14.66 -0.64 12.96
CA ASN A 21 15.69 -0.32 13.95
C ASN A 21 17.09 -0.68 13.43
N ARG A 22 17.55 0.07 12.44
CA ARG A 22 18.91 -0.01 11.88
C ARG A 22 19.34 1.33 11.32
N ASN A 23 20.65 1.49 11.17
CA ASN A 23 21.23 2.70 10.59
C ASN A 23 21.59 2.50 9.13
N GLU A 24 21.51 3.57 8.36
CA GLU A 24 22.07 3.66 7.02
C GLU A 24 23.57 4.03 7.08
N SER A 25 24.35 3.60 6.09
CA SER A 25 25.79 3.90 6.03
C SER A 25 26.08 5.27 5.39
N GLN A 26 25.09 5.88 4.74
CA GLN A 26 25.20 7.16 4.01
C GLN A 26 23.84 7.83 3.86
N GLU A 27 23.82 9.13 3.51
CA GLU A 27 22.61 9.96 3.46
C GLU A 27 22.23 10.43 2.02
N ILE A 28 22.88 9.88 0.99
CA ILE A 28 22.71 10.38 -0.39
C ILE A 28 21.67 9.56 -1.16
N LYS A 29 21.56 8.28 -0.87
CA LYS A 29 20.70 7.31 -1.58
C LYS A 29 19.90 6.48 -0.59
N ASP A 30 18.82 5.87 -1.07
CA ASP A 30 18.07 4.90 -0.28
C ASP A 30 18.96 3.69 0.05
N GLU A 31 19.02 3.33 1.32
CA GLU A 31 19.73 2.14 1.84
C GLU A 31 18.83 1.42 2.85
N ILE A 32 17.70 0.91 2.36
CA ILE A 32 16.64 0.39 3.21
C ILE A 32 17.02 -0.97 3.82
N GLY A 33 17.72 -1.83 3.07
CA GLY A 33 18.05 -3.19 3.51
C GLY A 33 16.86 -4.15 3.53
N LYS A 34 17.06 -5.37 4.04
CA LYS A 34 16.02 -6.41 4.21
C LYS A 34 15.14 -6.60 2.97
N GLU A 35 15.73 -6.69 1.79
CA GLU A 35 15.05 -6.88 0.49
C GLU A 35 14.07 -5.77 0.08
N TRP A 36 14.02 -4.66 0.82
CA TRP A 36 13.28 -3.48 0.40
C TRP A 36 13.91 -2.84 -0.84
N GLY A 37 13.08 -2.45 -1.79
CA GLY A 37 13.47 -1.67 -2.94
C GLY A 37 12.69 -0.37 -3.03
N SER A 38 13.20 0.58 -3.82
CA SER A 38 12.50 1.83 -4.11
C SER A 38 12.54 2.18 -5.59
N ASN A 39 11.68 3.13 -6.00
CA ASN A 39 11.72 3.67 -7.36
C ASN A 39 12.61 4.92 -7.49
N SER A 40 13.40 5.27 -6.48
CA SER A 40 14.20 6.51 -6.45
C SER A 40 15.19 6.61 -7.60
N LYS A 41 15.85 5.48 -7.95
CA LYS A 41 16.78 5.43 -9.09
C LYS A 41 16.11 5.84 -10.40
N SER A 42 14.90 5.36 -10.67
CA SER A 42 14.20 5.53 -11.94
C SER A 42 13.28 6.76 -11.98
N ARG A 43 12.83 7.26 -10.82
CA ARG A 43 11.81 8.29 -10.72
C ARG A 43 12.24 9.57 -10.02
N ALA A 44 13.35 9.54 -9.28
CA ALA A 44 13.90 10.70 -8.59
C ALA A 44 15.37 10.96 -8.97
N LYS A 45 15.80 10.49 -10.15
CA LYS A 45 17.19 10.64 -10.64
C LYS A 45 18.24 10.06 -9.67
N GLY A 46 17.84 9.10 -8.83
CA GLY A 46 18.69 8.48 -7.82
C GLY A 46 18.76 9.22 -6.48
N ASN A 47 18.07 10.34 -6.33
CA ASN A 47 18.00 11.06 -5.05
C ASN A 47 17.27 10.23 -3.98
N LYS A 48 17.71 10.36 -2.72
CA LYS A 48 17.11 9.69 -1.56
C LYS A 48 15.64 10.09 -1.39
N GLN A 49 14.77 9.12 -1.19
CA GLN A 49 13.35 9.29 -0.90
C GLN A 49 12.89 8.42 0.27
N VAL A 50 13.77 7.56 0.77
CA VAL A 50 13.52 6.72 1.95
C VAL A 50 14.67 6.91 2.91
N ASP A 51 14.35 7.17 4.16
CA ASP A 51 15.30 7.45 5.23
C ASP A 51 14.94 6.63 6.46
N LEU A 52 15.89 5.83 6.96
CA LEU A 52 15.71 5.09 8.21
C LEU A 52 16.20 5.95 9.35
N LYS A 53 15.27 6.48 10.12
CA LYS A 53 15.56 7.44 11.17
C LYS A 53 14.64 7.25 12.38
N ASP A 54 15.19 7.41 13.57
CA ASP A 54 14.47 7.33 14.84
C ASP A 54 13.67 6.01 15.01
N GLY A 55 14.21 4.89 14.47
CA GLY A 55 13.58 3.57 14.50
C GLY A 55 12.40 3.41 13.56
N ALA A 56 12.27 4.26 12.54
CA ALA A 56 11.15 4.22 11.59
C ALA A 56 11.62 4.44 10.16
N MET A 57 10.80 4.08 9.19
CA MET A 57 11.01 4.37 7.77
C MET A 57 10.26 5.65 7.38
N HIS A 58 11.00 6.72 7.12
CA HIS A 58 10.49 7.98 6.61
C HIS A 58 10.52 7.96 5.08
N ILE A 59 9.36 8.07 4.47
CA ILE A 59 9.20 8.10 3.01
C ILE A 59 8.76 9.51 2.60
N TYR A 60 9.50 10.12 1.67
CA TYR A 60 9.18 11.46 1.19
C TYR A 60 9.50 11.60 -0.30
N ARG A 61 8.63 12.28 -1.02
CA ARG A 61 8.83 12.53 -2.45
C ARG A 61 9.88 13.65 -2.63
N HIS A 62 10.99 13.32 -3.28
CA HIS A 62 12.00 14.29 -3.67
C HIS A 62 11.46 15.26 -4.73
N ALA A 63 11.95 16.51 -4.75
CA ALA A 63 11.51 17.53 -5.71
C ALA A 63 11.70 17.13 -7.19
N GLU A 64 12.76 16.38 -7.49
CA GLU A 64 13.06 15.86 -8.83
C GLU A 64 12.20 14.64 -9.23
N ALA A 65 11.37 14.13 -8.33
CA ALA A 65 10.58 12.94 -8.62
C ALA A 65 9.37 13.26 -9.51
N ASP A 66 9.22 12.51 -10.60
CA ASP A 66 8.09 12.59 -11.53
C ASP A 66 6.88 11.73 -11.12
N HIS A 67 7.05 10.90 -10.08
CA HIS A 67 6.03 9.97 -9.55
C HIS A 67 5.98 10.00 -8.03
N ALA A 68 4.91 9.41 -7.48
CA ALA A 68 4.86 9.02 -6.08
C ALA A 68 6.03 8.06 -5.75
N VAL A 69 6.52 8.14 -4.53
CA VAL A 69 7.49 7.16 -4.03
C VAL A 69 6.83 5.79 -3.99
N SER A 70 7.53 4.78 -4.46
CA SER A 70 7.12 3.39 -4.40
C SER A 70 8.21 2.61 -3.69
N VAL A 71 7.92 2.16 -2.47
CA VAL A 71 8.79 1.27 -1.68
C VAL A 71 8.22 -0.13 -1.76
N THR A 72 9.02 -1.12 -2.11
CA THR A 72 8.54 -2.47 -2.44
C THR A 72 9.24 -3.53 -1.61
N HIS A 73 8.47 -4.55 -1.21
CA HIS A 73 9.00 -5.75 -0.56
C HIS A 73 8.35 -7.00 -1.16
N PRO A 74 9.10 -8.10 -1.36
CA PRO A 74 8.53 -9.39 -1.75
C PRO A 74 7.55 -9.89 -0.67
N ALA A 75 6.37 -10.34 -1.11
CA ALA A 75 5.37 -10.92 -0.21
C ALA A 75 4.47 -11.84 -1.01
N GLU A 76 4.49 -13.15 -0.74
CA GLU A 76 3.69 -14.10 -1.49
C GLU A 76 2.58 -14.70 -0.62
N PHE A 77 1.34 -14.36 -0.96
CA PHE A 77 0.14 -14.90 -0.35
C PHE A 77 -1.07 -14.80 -1.30
N LYS A 78 -2.10 -15.60 -1.04
CA LYS A 78 -3.45 -15.43 -1.62
C LYS A 78 -4.29 -14.54 -0.72
N ASP A 79 -4.54 -15.02 0.48
CA ASP A 79 -5.19 -14.31 1.57
C ASP A 79 -4.12 -13.95 2.60
N GLY A 80 -4.14 -12.75 3.10
CA GLY A 80 -3.07 -12.28 3.99
C GLY A 80 -3.45 -11.00 4.72
N THR A 81 -2.64 -10.70 5.72
CA THR A 81 -2.76 -9.48 6.52
C THR A 81 -1.45 -8.72 6.51
N VAL A 82 -1.53 -7.41 6.35
CA VAL A 82 -0.41 -6.49 6.57
C VAL A 82 -0.76 -5.61 7.75
N GLU A 83 0.08 -5.65 8.77
CA GLU A 83 0.03 -4.77 9.93
C GLU A 83 1.20 -3.80 9.88
N LEU A 84 0.99 -2.58 10.31
CA LEU A 84 2.06 -1.60 10.50
C LEU A 84 1.57 -0.44 11.37
N ARG A 85 2.50 0.32 11.92
CA ARG A 85 2.22 1.65 12.45
C ARG A 85 2.53 2.69 11.39
N PHE A 86 1.74 3.74 11.32
CA PHE A 86 1.98 4.84 10.39
C PHE A 86 1.65 6.20 10.97
N MET A 87 2.28 7.22 10.42
CA MET A 87 2.01 8.61 10.72
C MET A 87 1.94 9.44 9.44
N LEU A 88 0.89 10.26 9.32
CA LEU A 88 0.75 11.28 8.28
C LEU A 88 0.95 12.64 8.95
N GLU A 89 2.03 13.33 8.60
CA GLU A 89 2.41 14.57 9.27
C GLU A 89 1.49 15.75 8.89
N ASN A 90 0.95 15.72 7.65
CA ASN A 90 0.15 16.83 7.12
C ASN A 90 -1.15 16.34 6.48
N ALA A 91 -2.16 17.22 6.43
CA ALA A 91 -3.48 16.91 5.85
C ALA A 91 -3.44 16.50 4.36
N GLY A 92 -2.36 16.79 3.65
CA GLY A 92 -2.17 16.41 2.25
C GLY A 92 -1.39 15.13 2.05
N ASP A 93 -0.95 14.49 3.12
CA ASP A 93 -0.20 13.24 3.08
C ASP A 93 -1.13 12.03 2.92
N SER A 94 -0.60 10.95 2.41
CA SER A 94 -1.33 9.70 2.28
C SER A 94 -0.37 8.53 2.12
N LEU A 95 -0.82 7.37 2.61
CA LEU A 95 -0.15 6.08 2.47
C LEU A 95 -1.02 5.15 1.64
N GLY A 96 -0.45 4.50 0.63
CA GLY A 96 -1.09 3.45 -0.13
C GLY A 96 -0.40 2.12 0.10
N LEU A 97 -1.18 1.06 0.36
CA LEU A 97 -0.71 -0.32 0.32
C LEU A 97 -1.25 -0.95 -0.97
N ASN A 98 -0.36 -1.18 -1.93
CA ASN A 98 -0.69 -1.78 -3.22
C ASN A 98 -0.15 -3.21 -3.25
N PHE A 99 -1.03 -4.14 -3.53
CA PHE A 99 -0.70 -5.56 -3.69
C PHE A 99 -0.56 -5.87 -5.16
N ALA A 100 0.58 -6.46 -5.54
CA ALA A 100 0.94 -6.64 -6.93
C ALA A 100 1.44 -8.06 -7.22
N ASP A 101 1.31 -8.48 -8.48
CA ASP A 101 1.97 -9.64 -9.05
C ASP A 101 2.65 -9.26 -10.37
N LEU A 102 3.96 -9.09 -10.34
CA LEU A 102 4.73 -8.74 -11.54
C LEU A 102 4.79 -9.86 -12.59
N LYS A 103 4.41 -11.09 -12.22
CA LYS A 103 4.29 -12.22 -13.17
C LYS A 103 2.96 -12.18 -13.93
N PHE A 104 1.94 -11.52 -13.39
CA PHE A 104 0.64 -11.36 -14.03
C PHE A 104 0.67 -10.21 -15.05
N LYS A 105 0.68 -10.56 -16.35
CA LYS A 105 0.87 -9.59 -17.45
C LYS A 105 -0.41 -8.97 -17.99
N GLU A 106 -1.59 -9.39 -17.48
CA GLU A 106 -2.89 -8.86 -17.94
C GLU A 106 -3.25 -7.52 -17.33
N VAL A 107 -2.38 -6.98 -16.46
CA VAL A 107 -2.52 -5.65 -15.87
C VAL A 107 -1.23 -4.83 -16.05
N HIS A 108 -1.37 -3.51 -16.02
CA HIS A 108 -0.19 -2.64 -16.02
C HIS A 108 0.61 -2.80 -14.73
N ALA A 109 1.93 -3.01 -14.87
CA ALA A 109 2.89 -3.11 -13.77
C ALA A 109 2.51 -4.08 -12.62
N GLY A 110 1.70 -5.10 -12.93
CA GLY A 110 1.29 -6.12 -11.95
C GLY A 110 0.30 -5.63 -10.88
N HIS A 111 -0.28 -4.45 -11.00
CA HIS A 111 -1.20 -3.90 -10.01
C HIS A 111 -2.50 -4.72 -9.90
N LEU A 112 -2.79 -5.26 -8.71
CA LEU A 112 -3.98 -6.10 -8.46
C LEU A 112 -5.04 -5.34 -7.66
N CYS A 113 -4.73 -4.91 -6.46
CA CYS A 113 -5.61 -4.14 -5.60
C CYS A 113 -4.81 -3.19 -4.71
N MET A 114 -5.49 -2.22 -4.14
CA MET A 114 -4.83 -1.18 -3.34
C MET A 114 -5.80 -0.58 -2.33
N VAL A 115 -5.32 -0.30 -1.13
CA VAL A 115 -5.93 0.70 -0.25
C VAL A 115 -5.07 1.95 -0.23
N LYS A 116 -5.70 3.12 -0.26
CA LYS A 116 -5.08 4.42 -0.03
C LYS A 116 -5.73 5.06 1.20
N ILE A 117 -4.91 5.47 2.16
CA ILE A 117 -5.33 6.09 3.42
C ILE A 117 -4.83 7.52 3.43
N SER A 118 -5.74 8.45 3.65
CA SER A 118 -5.46 9.85 3.96
C SER A 118 -6.03 10.22 5.33
N THR A 119 -5.79 11.42 5.80
CA THR A 119 -6.41 11.89 7.06
C THR A 119 -7.92 12.07 6.96
N LYS A 120 -8.49 12.12 5.75
CA LYS A 120 -9.91 12.43 5.50
C LYS A 120 -10.70 11.28 4.88
N ASP A 121 -10.03 10.37 4.20
CA ASP A 121 -10.68 9.27 3.48
C ASP A 121 -9.79 8.04 3.33
N ILE A 122 -10.45 6.91 3.15
CA ILE A 122 -9.85 5.63 2.75
C ILE A 122 -10.48 5.25 1.43
N THR A 123 -9.65 4.90 0.43
CA THR A 123 -10.14 4.40 -0.85
C THR A 123 -9.60 2.99 -1.06
N ILE A 124 -10.49 2.02 -1.26
CA ILE A 124 -10.14 0.64 -1.66
C ILE A 124 -10.43 0.49 -3.14
N SER A 125 -9.48 -0.01 -3.90
CA SER A 125 -9.59 -0.16 -5.36
C SER A 125 -9.19 -1.57 -5.79
N ASP A 126 -10.05 -2.22 -6.56
CA ASP A 126 -9.69 -3.31 -7.44
C ASP A 126 -9.03 -2.73 -8.69
N LEU A 127 -7.72 -2.80 -8.75
CA LEU A 127 -6.94 -2.29 -9.87
C LEU A 127 -6.93 -3.25 -11.04
N LYS A 128 -7.05 -4.56 -10.75
CA LYS A 128 -6.94 -5.64 -11.74
C LYS A 128 -8.07 -5.58 -12.75
N THR A 129 -9.30 -5.52 -12.29
CA THR A 129 -10.47 -5.44 -13.18
C THR A 129 -10.89 -4.00 -13.49
N GLY A 130 -10.30 -3.03 -12.76
CA GLY A 130 -10.52 -1.62 -12.92
C GLY A 130 -9.43 -0.92 -13.74
N LYS A 131 -8.92 0.16 -13.18
CA LYS A 131 -8.05 1.14 -13.89
C LYS A 131 -6.72 0.62 -14.41
N MET A 132 -6.24 -0.54 -13.97
CA MET A 132 -4.97 -1.14 -14.39
C MET A 132 -5.14 -2.37 -15.30
N GLY A 133 -6.37 -2.86 -15.50
CA GLY A 133 -6.68 -3.86 -16.53
C GLY A 133 -6.29 -3.35 -17.93
N LYS A 134 -5.73 -4.22 -18.76
CA LYS A 134 -5.11 -3.86 -20.05
C LYS A 134 -5.96 -2.94 -20.91
N GLU A 135 -7.24 -3.26 -21.10
CA GLU A 135 -8.14 -2.51 -21.98
C GLU A 135 -8.36 -1.08 -21.47
N ILE A 136 -8.82 -0.94 -20.22
CA ILE A 136 -9.08 0.37 -19.62
C ILE A 136 -7.79 1.18 -19.50
N TYR A 137 -6.68 0.51 -19.13
CA TYR A 137 -5.37 1.16 -19.05
C TYR A 137 -4.92 1.70 -20.40
N ALA A 138 -5.08 0.94 -21.49
CA ALA A 138 -4.70 1.37 -22.84
C ALA A 138 -5.46 2.63 -23.27
N VAL A 139 -6.79 2.67 -23.10
CA VAL A 139 -7.64 3.82 -23.41
C VAL A 139 -7.20 5.05 -22.61
N ARG A 140 -6.99 4.89 -21.29
CA ARG A 140 -6.55 5.97 -20.39
C ARG A 140 -5.15 6.48 -20.74
N LYS A 141 -4.22 5.59 -21.08
CA LYS A 141 -2.85 5.94 -21.50
C LYS A 141 -2.87 6.73 -22.81
N ALA A 142 -3.74 6.36 -23.73
CA ALA A 142 -3.93 7.06 -24.99
C ALA A 142 -4.74 8.38 -24.84
N LYS A 143 -5.18 8.72 -23.60
CA LYS A 143 -6.03 9.88 -23.32
C LYS A 143 -7.31 9.90 -24.13
N GLN A 144 -7.83 8.71 -24.51
CA GLN A 144 -9.10 8.57 -25.21
C GLN A 144 -10.27 8.58 -24.22
N PRO A 145 -11.46 9.00 -24.64
CA PRO A 145 -12.65 8.96 -23.80
C PRO A 145 -13.03 7.50 -23.50
N LEU A 146 -13.38 7.24 -22.23
CA LEU A 146 -13.93 5.95 -21.82
C LEU A 146 -15.38 5.81 -22.29
N THR A 147 -15.78 4.62 -22.68
CA THR A 147 -17.19 4.27 -22.92
C THR A 147 -17.98 4.31 -21.62
N ASP A 148 -19.31 4.36 -21.68
CA ASP A 148 -20.14 4.37 -20.48
C ASP A 148 -19.99 3.05 -19.69
N THR A 149 -19.91 1.92 -20.37
CA THR A 149 -19.61 0.62 -19.74
C THR A 149 -18.28 0.63 -18.99
N GLN A 150 -17.23 1.22 -19.56
CA GLN A 150 -15.93 1.34 -18.90
C GLN A 150 -15.99 2.28 -17.68
N LYS A 151 -16.76 3.38 -17.77
CA LYS A 151 -16.97 4.28 -16.63
C LYS A 151 -17.71 3.58 -15.47
N GLU A 152 -18.78 2.82 -15.80
CA GLU A 152 -19.51 2.03 -14.79
C GLU A 152 -18.62 0.95 -14.16
N LYS A 153 -17.82 0.25 -14.97
CA LYS A 153 -16.83 -0.71 -14.45
C LYS A 153 -15.85 -0.04 -13.47
N LEU A 154 -15.33 1.14 -13.79
CA LEU A 154 -14.44 1.87 -12.89
C LEU A 154 -15.11 2.26 -11.57
N LYS A 155 -16.39 2.69 -11.62
CA LYS A 155 -17.15 2.98 -10.39
C LYS A 155 -17.34 1.74 -9.53
N SER A 156 -17.63 0.58 -10.13
CA SER A 156 -17.87 -0.67 -9.41
C SER A 156 -16.57 -1.29 -8.84
N THR A 157 -15.40 -0.85 -9.27
CA THR A 157 -14.09 -1.37 -8.83
C THR A 157 -13.38 -0.50 -7.80
N GLU A 158 -14.05 0.51 -7.28
CA GLU A 158 -13.50 1.39 -6.26
C GLU A 158 -14.59 1.83 -5.28
N ASN A 159 -14.25 1.87 -3.99
CA ASN A 159 -15.13 2.47 -2.99
C ASN A 159 -14.34 3.39 -2.05
N LYS A 160 -14.99 4.48 -1.63
CA LYS A 160 -14.42 5.51 -0.78
C LYS A 160 -15.18 5.63 0.53
N PHE A 161 -14.45 5.63 1.63
CA PHE A 161 -14.96 5.70 2.99
C PHE A 161 -14.45 6.97 3.67
N GLN A 162 -15.27 7.55 4.53
CA GLN A 162 -14.84 8.69 5.37
C GLN A 162 -13.81 8.22 6.39
N ASN A 163 -12.84 9.08 6.67
CA ASN A 163 -11.82 8.85 7.68
C ASN A 163 -11.55 10.17 8.42
N LYS A 164 -11.04 10.07 9.65
CA LYS A 164 -10.63 11.24 10.42
C LYS A 164 -9.44 10.89 11.28
N LEU A 165 -8.24 11.14 10.76
CA LEU A 165 -7.00 10.95 11.49
C LEU A 165 -6.39 12.30 11.86
N GLU A 166 -5.73 12.33 13.03
CA GLU A 166 -4.98 13.49 13.45
C GLU A 166 -3.59 13.51 12.81
N ASN A 167 -3.19 14.66 12.27
CA ASN A 167 -1.86 14.84 11.71
C ASN A 167 -0.79 14.69 12.78
N GLY A 168 0.34 14.06 12.45
CA GLY A 168 1.48 13.89 13.33
C GLY A 168 1.27 12.88 14.46
N LYS A 169 0.17 12.12 14.45
CA LYS A 169 -0.05 11.00 15.36
C LYS A 169 0.26 9.67 14.72
N TRP A 170 0.78 8.76 15.51
CA TRP A 170 0.92 7.36 15.15
C TRP A 170 -0.42 6.65 15.24
N HIS A 171 -0.72 5.84 14.24
CA HIS A 171 -1.90 4.99 14.14
C HIS A 171 -1.49 3.56 13.85
N ASP A 172 -2.19 2.61 14.43
CA ASP A 172 -2.05 1.18 14.11
C ASP A 172 -2.95 0.86 12.91
N LEU A 173 -2.39 0.24 11.89
CA LEU A 173 -3.09 -0.16 10.66
C LEU A 173 -3.04 -1.68 10.49
N GLU A 174 -4.20 -2.26 10.20
CA GLU A 174 -4.31 -3.62 9.71
C GLU A 174 -5.07 -3.60 8.37
N VAL A 175 -4.51 -4.25 7.36
CA VAL A 175 -5.16 -4.47 6.05
C VAL A 175 -5.23 -5.96 5.81
N THR A 176 -6.43 -6.51 5.86
CA THR A 176 -6.69 -7.94 5.64
C THR A 176 -7.34 -8.17 4.29
N ILE A 177 -6.81 -9.15 3.53
CA ILE A 177 -7.41 -9.67 2.30
C ILE A 177 -7.85 -11.10 2.56
N LYS A 178 -9.16 -11.35 2.35
CA LYS A 178 -9.77 -12.69 2.45
C LYS A 178 -10.72 -12.88 1.27
N GLY A 179 -10.39 -13.82 0.40
CA GLY A 179 -11.14 -14.03 -0.84
C GLY A 179 -11.14 -12.76 -1.70
N ASP A 180 -12.31 -12.26 -2.01
CA ASP A 180 -12.53 -11.05 -2.81
C ASP A 180 -12.66 -9.75 -1.98
N THR A 181 -12.49 -9.84 -0.67
CA THR A 181 -12.74 -8.75 0.26
C THR A 181 -11.43 -8.21 0.84
N MET A 182 -11.29 -6.89 0.83
CA MET A 182 -10.24 -6.16 1.56
C MET A 182 -10.89 -5.38 2.70
N THR A 183 -10.42 -5.61 3.92
CA THR A 183 -10.86 -4.91 5.14
C THR A 183 -9.71 -4.10 5.70
N VAL A 184 -10.01 -2.91 6.19
CA VAL A 184 -9.07 -1.96 6.79
C VAL A 184 -9.51 -1.65 8.22
N THR A 185 -8.61 -1.91 9.15
CA THR A 185 -8.78 -1.58 10.58
C THR A 185 -7.74 -0.53 10.96
N ILE A 186 -8.16 0.54 11.61
CA ILE A 186 -7.28 1.58 12.15
C ILE A 186 -7.56 1.73 13.65
N ASP A 187 -6.51 1.67 14.46
CA ASP A 187 -6.57 1.77 15.93
C ASP A 187 -7.59 0.76 16.54
N GLY A 188 -7.63 -0.46 15.97
CA GLY A 188 -8.52 -1.54 16.41
C GLY A 188 -9.97 -1.43 15.94
N MET A 189 -10.33 -0.42 15.14
CA MET A 189 -11.68 -0.26 14.59
C MET A 189 -11.70 -0.52 13.08
N GLU A 190 -12.63 -1.36 12.62
CA GLU A 190 -12.89 -1.52 11.19
C GLU A 190 -13.41 -0.21 10.61
N THR A 191 -12.65 0.37 9.68
CA THR A 191 -12.93 1.68 9.08
C THR A 191 -13.38 1.59 7.63
N ALA A 192 -13.06 0.51 6.94
CA ALA A 192 -13.47 0.30 5.55
C ALA A 192 -13.46 -1.19 5.20
N SER A 193 -14.41 -1.61 4.37
CA SER A 193 -14.43 -2.95 3.79
C SER A 193 -15.05 -2.89 2.39
N PHE A 194 -14.43 -3.59 1.42
CA PHE A 194 -14.90 -3.60 0.04
C PHE A 194 -14.56 -4.93 -0.63
N SER A 195 -15.53 -5.48 -1.36
CA SER A 195 -15.41 -6.72 -2.12
C SER A 195 -15.44 -6.47 -3.62
N SER A 196 -14.48 -7.06 -4.33
CA SER A 196 -14.42 -7.03 -5.79
C SER A 196 -13.62 -8.21 -6.32
N GLU A 197 -14.03 -8.78 -7.46
CA GLU A 197 -13.46 -10.02 -8.02
C GLU A 197 -11.94 -9.98 -8.24
N GLY A 198 -11.38 -8.82 -8.55
CA GLY A 198 -9.94 -8.67 -8.80
C GLY A 198 -9.10 -8.77 -7.53
N ILE A 199 -9.68 -8.47 -6.36
CA ILE A 199 -9.03 -8.63 -5.06
C ILE A 199 -8.75 -10.12 -4.78
N ALA A 200 -9.62 -11.03 -5.26
CA ALA A 200 -9.46 -12.48 -5.11
C ALA A 200 -8.32 -13.10 -5.93
N HIS A 201 -7.47 -12.28 -6.58
CA HIS A 201 -6.35 -12.81 -7.36
C HIS A 201 -5.54 -13.84 -6.56
N PRO A 202 -5.25 -15.03 -7.14
CA PRO A 202 -4.73 -16.17 -6.38
C PRO A 202 -3.36 -15.94 -5.74
N THR A 203 -2.59 -14.97 -6.23
CA THR A 203 -1.24 -14.74 -5.70
C THR A 203 -0.87 -13.26 -5.74
N LYS A 204 -0.68 -12.65 -4.58
CA LYS A 204 -0.02 -11.35 -4.42
C LYS A 204 1.45 -11.64 -4.13
N ARG A 205 2.38 -11.08 -4.90
CA ARG A 205 3.83 -11.36 -4.78
C ARG A 205 4.66 -10.17 -4.32
N THR A 206 4.04 -9.01 -4.23
CA THR A 206 4.76 -7.79 -3.85
C THR A 206 3.82 -6.88 -3.07
N LEU A 207 4.24 -6.50 -1.87
CA LEU A 207 3.70 -5.32 -1.19
C LEU A 207 4.42 -4.08 -1.74
N ARG A 208 3.66 -3.06 -2.08
CA ARG A 208 4.18 -1.79 -2.56
C ARG A 208 3.56 -0.65 -1.75
N LEU A 209 4.37 0.03 -0.97
CA LEU A 209 3.98 1.25 -0.27
C LEU A 209 4.06 2.41 -1.27
N SER A 210 2.95 3.13 -1.45
CA SER A 210 2.83 4.24 -2.38
C SER A 210 2.62 5.54 -1.62
N VAL A 211 3.59 6.44 -1.70
CA VAL A 211 3.59 7.70 -0.95
C VAL A 211 3.72 8.89 -1.89
N PRO A 212 2.63 9.63 -2.15
CA PRO A 212 2.66 10.78 -3.07
C PRO A 212 3.42 11.99 -2.53
N LYS A 213 3.48 12.16 -1.19
CA LYS A 213 4.18 13.28 -0.53
C LYS A 213 5.06 12.77 0.60
N LYS A 214 4.47 12.51 1.78
CA LYS A 214 5.15 11.99 2.97
C LYS A 214 4.34 10.92 3.67
N ALA A 215 5.02 9.98 4.32
CA ALA A 215 4.48 9.07 5.33
C ALA A 215 5.64 8.53 6.17
N VAL A 216 5.39 8.23 7.42
CA VAL A 216 6.32 7.52 8.30
C VAL A 216 5.71 6.19 8.66
N ILE A 217 6.52 5.12 8.66
CA ILE A 217 6.05 3.74 8.86
C ILE A 217 6.99 3.06 9.85
N ASP A 218 6.39 2.23 10.71
CA ASP A 218 7.10 1.41 11.69
C ASP A 218 6.39 0.08 11.93
N ASP A 219 7.06 -0.87 12.58
CA ASP A 219 6.52 -2.17 13.06
C ASP A 219 5.74 -2.95 11.97
N LEU A 220 6.26 -3.00 10.74
CA LEU A 220 5.58 -3.68 9.63
C LEU A 220 5.67 -5.21 9.77
N LYS A 221 4.51 -5.87 9.60
CA LYS A 221 4.39 -7.33 9.57
C LYS A 221 3.51 -7.76 8.41
N ILE A 222 3.88 -8.88 7.78
CA ILE A 222 3.09 -9.50 6.72
C ILE A 222 2.79 -10.94 7.09
N TYR A 223 1.52 -11.31 7.04
CA TYR A 223 1.03 -12.64 7.34
C TYR A 223 0.42 -13.29 6.11
N ASN A 224 0.68 -14.57 5.93
CA ASN A 224 -0.06 -15.42 4.99
C ASN A 224 -1.17 -16.14 5.75
N ASN A 225 -2.41 -15.78 5.46
CA ASN A 225 -3.58 -16.38 6.07
C ASN A 225 -3.95 -17.63 5.25
N LYS A 226 -3.54 -18.81 5.72
CA LYS A 226 -3.94 -20.06 5.05
C LYS A 226 -5.45 -20.11 5.00
N SER A 227 -6.03 -20.28 3.81
CA SER A 227 -7.43 -20.63 3.67
C SER A 227 -7.66 -21.96 4.39
N SER A 228 -8.51 -21.95 5.42
CA SER A 228 -9.00 -23.16 6.07
C SER A 228 -9.89 -23.93 5.11
#